data_760b11d80d0b85137c362fd6822c6388
#
_entry.id   760b11d80d0b85137c362fd6822c6388
#
_cell.length_a   1.000
_cell.length_b   1.000
_cell.length_c   1.000
_cell.angle_alpha   90.00
_cell.angle_beta   90.00
_cell.angle_gamma   90.00
#
_symmetry.space_group_name_H-M   'P 1'
#
loop_
_entity.id
_entity.type
_entity.pdbx_description
1 polymer ?
#
loop_
_entity_poly.entity_id
_entity_poly.type
_entity_poly.pdbx_seq_one_letter_code
_entity_poly.pdbx_strand_id
1 'polypeptide(L)'
;MKTMIRNTLAAAALALTLASPTLAQDLKEVRISSQPALLGSVPFTLAEEKGWWKEVGLKVTITNFPAGAPQIAASKSWDVGYTGSVPAVLGAARFALHTVAFSDDQSATNALYVRGPNADAIIKNPASLKGGTVFLTGNSTVDLAARSCLAKFGLQKGDVTVRSMGQAEIIAAMSSGNADVGGLWAPNTYTVEEKAGAKYLCSGKDTGTTVPGNLVVRADWAKENPQLVAKFLAVYLRAQRHLAANRKGALAVMKRHYDVGGVVISEAAMNKEFDTRPTFDLAGQLALFNRGAQPSKADGTMNTIAAFMKEVGSLRADEALPDPKGYVTDEYLKLVDRDPVLKAFANRSN
;
A
#
# COMPACT_ATOMS: atom_id res chain seq x y z
N MET A 1 -20.87 -72.61 -61.04
CA MET A 1 -20.30 -72.25 -59.74
C MET A 1 -20.18 -70.75 -59.71
N LYS A 2 -21.03 -70.07 -58.98
CA LYS A 2 -21.12 -68.61 -58.94
C LYS A 2 -20.38 -68.09 -57.68
N THR A 3 -19.34 -67.29 -57.90
CA THR A 3 -18.58 -66.64 -56.81
C THR A 3 -19.19 -65.26 -56.53
N MET A 4 -19.70 -65.05 -55.30
CA MET A 4 -20.22 -63.77 -54.85
C MET A 4 -19.06 -62.90 -54.30
N ILE A 5 -18.88 -61.74 -54.89
CA ILE A 5 -17.98 -60.71 -54.41
C ILE A 5 -18.76 -59.82 -53.44
N ARG A 6 -18.38 -59.78 -52.15
CA ARG A 6 -18.93 -58.87 -51.16
C ARG A 6 -18.10 -57.58 -51.15
N ASN A 7 -18.69 -56.50 -51.59
CA ASN A 7 -18.16 -55.14 -51.41
C ASN A 7 -18.37 -54.65 -49.97
N THR A 8 -17.29 -54.41 -49.26
CA THR A 8 -17.28 -53.70 -47.98
C THR A 8 -16.97 -52.19 -48.19
N LEU A 9 -17.98 -51.36 -48.07
CA LEU A 9 -17.79 -49.90 -48.02
C LEU A 9 -17.30 -49.53 -46.64
N ALA A 10 -16.08 -49.03 -46.53
CA ALA A 10 -15.53 -48.40 -45.36
C ALA A 10 -15.94 -46.92 -45.38
N ALA A 11 -16.84 -46.52 -44.47
CA ALA A 11 -17.19 -45.12 -44.25
C ALA A 11 -16.11 -44.46 -43.35
N ALA A 12 -15.26 -43.59 -43.92
CA ALA A 12 -14.34 -42.75 -43.18
C ALA A 12 -15.12 -41.52 -42.62
N ALA A 13 -15.41 -41.55 -41.32
CA ALA A 13 -15.96 -40.39 -40.60
C ALA A 13 -14.84 -39.35 -40.39
N LEU A 14 -14.85 -38.27 -41.14
CA LEU A 14 -13.97 -37.10 -40.98
C LEU A 14 -14.46 -36.29 -39.78
N ALA A 15 -13.85 -36.47 -38.62
CA ALA A 15 -14.11 -35.62 -37.44
C ALA A 15 -13.47 -34.24 -37.68
N LEU A 16 -14.26 -33.26 -38.12
CA LEU A 16 -13.90 -31.86 -38.08
C LEU A 16 -13.88 -31.42 -36.63
N THR A 17 -12.70 -31.35 -36.05
CA THR A 17 -12.47 -30.59 -34.82
C THR A 17 -12.64 -29.12 -35.12
N LEU A 18 -13.79 -28.56 -34.76
CA LEU A 18 -14.02 -27.11 -34.70
C LEU A 18 -13.11 -26.54 -33.62
N ALA A 19 -11.89 -26.16 -34.01
CA ALA A 19 -11.08 -25.27 -33.18
C ALA A 19 -11.81 -23.92 -33.12
N SER A 20 -12.57 -23.70 -32.05
CA SER A 20 -13.12 -22.37 -31.77
C SER A 20 -11.94 -21.40 -31.70
N PRO A 21 -11.92 -20.31 -32.49
CA PRO A 21 -10.90 -19.31 -32.34
C PRO A 21 -11.04 -18.76 -30.90
N THR A 22 -10.04 -19.00 -30.09
CA THR A 22 -9.88 -18.28 -28.81
C THR A 22 -9.70 -16.83 -29.22
N LEU A 23 -10.79 -16.05 -29.19
CA LEU A 23 -10.70 -14.59 -29.31
C LEU A 23 -9.71 -14.15 -28.23
N ALA A 24 -8.52 -13.71 -28.64
CA ALA A 24 -7.57 -13.11 -27.74
C ALA A 24 -8.32 -11.97 -27.03
N GLN A 25 -8.54 -12.11 -25.73
CA GLN A 25 -9.21 -11.08 -24.95
C GLN A 25 -8.41 -9.80 -25.09
N ASP A 26 -9.02 -8.74 -25.63
CA ASP A 26 -8.37 -7.43 -25.78
C ASP A 26 -8.13 -6.84 -24.39
N LEU A 27 -6.93 -7.06 -23.87
CA LEU A 27 -6.54 -6.64 -22.53
C LEU A 27 -6.39 -5.11 -22.48
N LYS A 28 -7.03 -4.50 -21.51
CA LYS A 28 -6.92 -3.04 -21.27
C LYS A 28 -5.69 -2.72 -20.44
N GLU A 29 -4.88 -1.80 -20.92
CA GLU A 29 -3.66 -1.38 -20.21
C GLU A 29 -4.00 -0.55 -18.98
N VAL A 30 -3.32 -0.84 -17.85
CA VAL A 30 -3.37 -0.08 -16.60
C VAL A 30 -1.96 0.04 -16.06
N ARG A 31 -1.51 1.27 -15.85
CA ARG A 31 -0.19 1.58 -15.30
C ARG A 31 -0.32 1.73 -13.79
N ILE A 32 0.35 0.86 -13.05
CA ILE A 32 0.34 0.83 -11.59
C ILE A 32 1.59 1.50 -11.04
N SER A 33 1.45 2.44 -10.11
CA SER A 33 2.56 2.98 -9.34
C SER A 33 2.66 2.31 -7.98
N SER A 34 3.89 2.06 -7.52
CA SER A 34 4.16 1.37 -6.27
C SER A 34 5.45 1.88 -5.63
N GLN A 35 5.76 1.36 -4.46
CA GLN A 35 7.05 1.52 -3.81
C GLN A 35 7.61 0.12 -3.51
N PRO A 36 8.91 -0.11 -3.72
CA PRO A 36 9.48 -1.44 -3.55
C PRO A 36 9.44 -1.86 -2.07
N ALA A 37 9.36 -3.18 -1.87
CA ALA A 37 9.44 -3.80 -0.56
C ALA A 37 8.45 -3.24 0.50
N LEU A 38 7.21 -2.94 0.10
CA LEU A 38 6.13 -2.59 1.03
C LEU A 38 5.05 -3.68 1.04
N LEU A 39 4.55 -4.03 2.23
CA LEU A 39 3.50 -5.05 2.37
C LEU A 39 2.25 -4.71 1.53
N GLY A 40 1.84 -3.44 1.48
CA GLY A 40 0.71 -3.00 0.66
C GLY A 40 0.92 -3.16 -0.85
N SER A 41 2.15 -3.41 -1.31
CA SER A 41 2.48 -3.70 -2.71
C SER A 41 2.56 -5.20 -3.02
N VAL A 42 2.68 -6.06 -2.01
CA VAL A 42 2.72 -7.53 -2.18
C VAL A 42 1.50 -8.08 -2.94
N PRO A 43 0.27 -7.54 -2.76
CA PRO A 43 -0.88 -7.95 -3.56
C PRO A 43 -0.67 -7.82 -5.08
N PHE A 44 0.10 -6.84 -5.55
CA PHE A 44 0.39 -6.68 -6.98
C PHE A 44 1.26 -7.81 -7.52
N THR A 45 2.30 -8.19 -6.77
CA THR A 45 3.19 -9.32 -7.11
C THR A 45 2.42 -10.63 -7.14
N LEU A 46 1.60 -10.89 -6.13
CA LEU A 46 0.77 -12.09 -6.08
C LEU A 46 -0.20 -12.16 -7.26
N ALA A 47 -0.88 -11.04 -7.56
CA ALA A 47 -1.85 -10.99 -8.65
C ALA A 47 -1.20 -11.22 -10.02
N GLU A 48 0.04 -10.75 -10.22
CA GLU A 48 0.83 -11.02 -11.43
C GLU A 48 1.22 -12.50 -11.52
N GLU A 49 1.77 -13.07 -10.45
CA GLU A 49 2.15 -14.50 -10.38
C GLU A 49 0.96 -15.44 -10.64
N LYS A 50 -0.23 -15.05 -10.18
CA LYS A 50 -1.48 -15.82 -10.35
C LYS A 50 -2.20 -15.56 -11.67
N GLY A 51 -1.77 -14.57 -12.46
CA GLY A 51 -2.44 -14.17 -13.70
C GLY A 51 -3.80 -13.50 -13.49
N TRP A 52 -4.11 -13.01 -12.29
CA TRP A 52 -5.43 -12.46 -11.94
C TRP A 52 -5.75 -11.15 -12.65
N TRP A 53 -4.75 -10.39 -13.05
CA TRP A 53 -4.95 -9.22 -13.90
C TRP A 53 -5.59 -9.61 -15.24
N LYS A 54 -5.06 -10.65 -15.87
CA LYS A 54 -5.57 -11.16 -17.14
C LYS A 54 -6.98 -11.76 -17.02
N GLU A 55 -7.29 -12.43 -15.88
CA GLU A 55 -8.62 -12.99 -15.64
C GLU A 55 -9.72 -11.92 -15.72
N VAL A 56 -9.43 -10.68 -15.31
CA VAL A 56 -10.37 -9.54 -15.39
C VAL A 56 -10.18 -8.68 -16.63
N GLY A 57 -9.34 -9.10 -17.59
CA GLY A 57 -9.08 -8.39 -18.85
C GLY A 57 -8.15 -7.18 -18.72
N LEU A 58 -7.23 -7.19 -17.73
CA LEU A 58 -6.22 -6.15 -17.56
C LEU A 58 -4.82 -6.64 -17.99
N LYS A 59 -4.07 -5.74 -18.63
CA LYS A 59 -2.62 -5.82 -18.84
C LYS A 59 -1.98 -4.73 -17.98
N VAL A 60 -1.20 -5.11 -16.98
CA VAL A 60 -0.62 -4.16 -16.05
C VAL A 60 0.87 -3.93 -16.30
N THR A 61 1.32 -2.71 -16.01
CA THR A 61 2.73 -2.35 -15.93
C THR A 61 2.95 -1.68 -14.58
N ILE A 62 3.89 -2.18 -13.78
CA ILE A 62 4.16 -1.68 -12.43
C ILE A 62 5.45 -0.87 -12.45
N THR A 63 5.39 0.39 -12.01
CA THR A 63 6.54 1.29 -11.84
C THR A 63 6.76 1.56 -10.36
N ASN A 64 7.98 1.31 -9.88
CA ASN A 64 8.37 1.55 -8.50
C ASN A 64 9.04 2.92 -8.33
N PHE A 65 8.67 3.61 -7.24
CA PHE A 65 9.22 4.88 -6.82
C PHE A 65 9.86 4.74 -5.44
N PRO A 66 10.96 5.44 -5.13
CA PRO A 66 11.67 5.26 -3.87
C PRO A 66 10.89 5.76 -2.63
N ALA A 67 9.92 6.64 -2.83
CA ALA A 67 9.06 7.19 -1.78
C ALA A 67 7.75 7.77 -2.37
N GLY A 68 6.80 8.10 -1.51
CA GLY A 68 5.51 8.64 -1.93
C GLY A 68 5.60 10.01 -2.62
N ALA A 69 6.45 10.92 -2.15
CA ALA A 69 6.55 12.26 -2.75
C ALA A 69 6.98 12.24 -4.23
N PRO A 70 8.07 11.56 -4.65
CA PRO A 70 8.39 11.41 -6.06
C PRO A 70 7.33 10.61 -6.85
N GLN A 71 6.66 9.63 -6.22
CA GLN A 71 5.58 8.88 -6.85
C GLN A 71 4.42 9.79 -7.27
N ILE A 72 3.90 10.64 -6.38
CA ILE A 72 2.78 11.53 -6.69
C ILE A 72 3.18 12.65 -7.64
N ALA A 73 4.41 13.16 -7.56
CA ALA A 73 4.92 14.15 -8.52
C ALA A 73 4.94 13.61 -9.96
N ALA A 74 5.14 12.30 -10.13
CA ALA A 74 5.12 11.61 -11.41
C ALA A 74 3.72 11.07 -11.79
N SER A 75 2.64 11.57 -11.21
CA SER A 75 1.28 11.03 -11.36
C SER A 75 0.79 10.90 -12.81
N LYS A 76 1.27 11.71 -13.72
CA LYS A 76 0.95 11.61 -15.17
C LYS A 76 1.52 10.34 -15.83
N SER A 77 2.49 9.66 -15.20
CA SER A 77 3.10 8.44 -15.74
C SER A 77 2.38 7.14 -15.35
N TRP A 78 1.38 7.21 -14.48
CA TRP A 78 0.64 6.05 -14.01
C TRP A 78 -0.86 6.40 -13.83
N ASP A 79 -1.70 5.39 -13.63
CA ASP A 79 -3.16 5.53 -13.59
C ASP A 79 -3.72 5.24 -12.19
N VAL A 80 -3.21 4.20 -11.55
CA VAL A 80 -3.59 3.74 -10.21
C VAL A 80 -2.32 3.46 -9.39
N GLY A 81 -2.42 3.38 -8.07
CA GLY A 81 -1.23 3.07 -7.28
C GLY A 81 -1.52 2.82 -5.81
N TYR A 82 -0.46 2.35 -5.12
CA TYR A 82 -0.41 2.24 -3.68
C TYR A 82 0.60 3.26 -3.13
N THR A 83 0.19 4.01 -2.10
CA THR A 83 1.06 4.99 -1.42
C THR A 83 0.65 5.16 0.04
N GLY A 84 1.47 5.87 0.82
CA GLY A 84 1.13 6.26 2.19
C GLY A 84 0.08 7.38 2.24
N SER A 85 -0.54 7.58 3.40
CA SER A 85 -1.63 8.54 3.55
C SER A 85 -1.19 10.00 3.42
N VAL A 86 0.01 10.37 3.90
CA VAL A 86 0.53 11.74 3.74
C VAL A 86 0.77 12.07 2.27
N PRO A 87 1.47 11.24 1.48
CA PRO A 87 1.54 11.42 0.03
C PRO A 87 0.17 11.44 -0.67
N ALA A 88 -0.80 10.64 -0.23
CA ALA A 88 -2.14 10.64 -0.82
C ALA A 88 -2.85 11.99 -0.64
N VAL A 89 -2.78 12.61 0.55
CA VAL A 89 -3.32 13.96 0.79
C VAL A 89 -2.60 15.00 -0.06
N LEU A 90 -1.27 14.93 -0.15
CA LEU A 90 -0.50 15.83 -1.02
C LEU A 90 -0.87 15.66 -2.49
N GLY A 91 -1.13 14.41 -2.90
CA GLY A 91 -1.62 14.07 -4.23
C GLY A 91 -3.00 14.68 -4.53
N ALA A 92 -3.90 14.63 -3.56
CA ALA A 92 -5.21 15.27 -3.67
C ALA A 92 -5.09 16.80 -3.78
N ALA A 93 -4.24 17.40 -2.95
CA ALA A 93 -4.07 18.86 -2.91
C ALA A 93 -3.47 19.44 -4.21
N ARG A 94 -2.57 18.70 -4.89
CA ARG A 94 -1.72 19.29 -5.97
C ARG A 94 -1.78 18.55 -7.30
N PHE A 95 -2.23 17.31 -7.32
CA PHE A 95 -2.09 16.41 -8.48
C PHE A 95 -3.40 15.73 -8.89
N ALA A 96 -4.54 16.16 -8.33
CA ALA A 96 -5.86 15.60 -8.61
C ALA A 96 -5.92 14.07 -8.45
N LEU A 97 -5.33 13.55 -7.37
CA LEU A 97 -5.41 12.14 -7.03
C LEU A 97 -6.60 11.89 -6.11
N HIS A 98 -7.32 10.79 -6.33
CA HIS A 98 -8.38 10.32 -5.46
C HIS A 98 -7.92 9.09 -4.66
N THR A 99 -8.30 9.03 -3.38
CA THR A 99 -8.19 7.83 -2.53
C THR A 99 -9.45 6.99 -2.73
N VAL A 100 -9.30 5.76 -3.18
CA VAL A 100 -10.41 4.86 -3.56
C VAL A 100 -10.56 3.65 -2.65
N ALA A 101 -9.55 3.36 -1.83
CA ALA A 101 -9.58 2.33 -0.78
C ALA A 101 -8.40 2.55 0.18
N PHE A 102 -8.49 1.97 1.37
CA PHE A 102 -7.34 1.79 2.27
C PHE A 102 -6.78 0.37 2.10
N SER A 103 -5.47 0.25 1.97
CA SER A 103 -4.85 -1.06 1.84
C SER A 103 -4.79 -1.79 3.18
N ASP A 104 -4.33 -1.09 4.22
CA ASP A 104 -4.02 -1.63 5.54
C ASP A 104 -3.87 -0.51 6.56
N ASP A 105 -3.87 -0.84 7.84
CA ASP A 105 -3.48 0.08 8.91
C ASP A 105 -1.99 -0.07 9.22
N GLN A 106 -1.23 1.00 9.02
CA GLN A 106 0.22 1.06 9.22
C GLN A 106 0.61 1.73 10.55
N SER A 107 -0.35 2.04 11.40
CA SER A 107 -0.11 2.84 12.62
C SER A 107 0.96 2.23 13.53
N ALA A 108 1.00 0.90 13.63
CA ALA A 108 2.00 0.18 14.43
C ALA A 108 3.39 0.08 13.78
N THR A 109 3.48 0.31 12.47
CA THR A 109 4.70 0.06 11.69
C THR A 109 5.34 1.32 11.12
N ASN A 110 4.79 2.49 11.41
CA ASN A 110 5.44 3.78 11.26
C ASN A 110 5.87 4.26 12.64
N ALA A 111 7.18 4.20 12.94
CA ALA A 111 7.65 4.28 14.31
C ALA A 111 9.02 4.97 14.43
N LEU A 112 9.27 5.50 15.64
CA LEU A 112 10.58 5.94 16.10
C LEU A 112 11.33 4.76 16.71
N TYR A 113 12.59 4.68 16.37
CA TYR A 113 13.57 3.73 16.89
C TYR A 113 14.77 4.47 17.48
N VAL A 114 15.34 3.90 18.53
CA VAL A 114 16.54 4.43 19.20
C VAL A 114 17.62 3.36 19.24
N ARG A 115 18.87 3.79 19.20
CA ARG A 115 20.04 2.90 19.32
C ARG A 115 21.14 3.53 20.15
N GLY A 116 22.23 2.77 20.34
CA GLY A 116 23.41 3.24 21.06
C GLY A 116 23.29 3.10 22.58
N PRO A 117 24.29 3.57 23.33
CA PRO A 117 24.39 3.35 24.77
C PRO A 117 23.26 4.02 25.57
N ASN A 118 22.66 5.09 25.02
CA ASN A 118 21.60 5.85 25.70
C ASN A 118 20.18 5.34 25.37
N ALA A 119 20.03 4.29 24.55
CA ALA A 119 18.72 3.85 24.07
C ALA A 119 17.76 3.52 25.24
N ASP A 120 18.20 2.78 26.24
CA ASP A 120 17.36 2.41 27.40
C ASP A 120 17.00 3.62 28.26
N ALA A 121 17.89 4.60 28.39
CA ALA A 121 17.61 5.85 29.12
C ALA A 121 16.54 6.69 28.37
N ILE A 122 16.66 6.78 27.03
CA ILE A 122 15.68 7.46 26.18
C ILE A 122 14.31 6.76 26.25
N ILE A 123 14.27 5.43 26.22
CA ILE A 123 13.00 4.68 26.31
C ILE A 123 12.32 4.93 27.67
N LYS A 124 13.09 5.01 28.76
CA LYS A 124 12.54 5.32 30.11
C LYS A 124 12.06 6.78 30.23
N ASN A 125 12.75 7.71 29.58
CA ASN A 125 12.42 9.12 29.59
C ASN A 125 12.55 9.73 28.19
N PRO A 126 11.52 9.56 27.31
CA PRO A 126 11.59 10.07 25.95
C PRO A 126 11.68 11.60 25.84
N ALA A 127 11.27 12.35 26.88
CA ALA A 127 11.44 13.80 26.92
C ALA A 127 12.93 14.23 26.90
N SER A 128 13.86 13.33 27.25
CA SER A 128 15.31 13.56 27.11
C SER A 128 15.79 13.75 25.66
N LEU A 129 14.96 13.50 24.67
CA LEU A 129 15.22 13.84 23.28
C LEU A 129 15.28 15.35 23.01
N LYS A 130 14.87 16.20 23.97
CA LYS A 130 14.95 17.67 23.84
C LYS A 130 16.39 18.11 23.56
N GLY A 131 16.56 18.95 22.53
CA GLY A 131 17.87 19.40 22.02
C GLY A 131 18.54 18.39 21.08
N GLY A 132 18.02 17.18 20.95
CA GLY A 132 18.56 16.13 20.09
C GLY A 132 18.14 16.23 18.63
N THR A 133 18.57 15.25 17.84
CA THR A 133 18.24 15.14 16.43
C THR A 133 17.49 13.84 16.16
N VAL A 134 16.39 13.94 15.38
CA VAL A 134 15.63 12.81 14.85
C VAL A 134 15.76 12.80 13.34
N PHE A 135 16.16 11.66 12.77
CA PHE A 135 16.25 11.46 11.34
C PHE A 135 14.99 10.75 10.83
N LEU A 136 14.32 11.29 9.83
CA LEU A 136 13.13 10.71 9.24
C LEU A 136 12.95 11.16 7.79
N THR A 137 12.10 10.48 7.04
CA THR A 137 11.72 10.94 5.70
C THR A 137 10.60 11.96 5.81
N GLY A 138 10.90 13.21 5.46
CA GLY A 138 9.91 14.29 5.49
C GLY A 138 8.75 14.06 4.51
N ASN A 139 7.59 14.65 4.80
CA ASN A 139 6.37 14.50 3.98
C ASN A 139 5.95 13.04 3.74
N SER A 140 6.15 12.19 4.74
CA SER A 140 5.78 10.78 4.72
C SER A 140 4.90 10.41 5.92
N THR A 141 4.35 9.19 5.89
CA THR A 141 3.56 8.66 7.00
C THR A 141 4.34 8.55 8.30
N VAL A 142 5.64 8.25 8.23
CA VAL A 142 6.46 8.19 9.45
C VAL A 142 6.76 9.57 10.02
N ASP A 143 6.77 10.64 9.22
CA ASP A 143 6.87 12.01 9.73
C ASP A 143 5.66 12.35 10.61
N LEU A 144 4.45 11.99 10.17
CA LEU A 144 3.24 12.11 10.99
C LEU A 144 3.35 11.31 12.29
N ALA A 145 3.67 10.02 12.22
CA ALA A 145 3.77 9.16 13.40
C ALA A 145 4.85 9.64 14.38
N ALA A 146 6.03 10.03 13.87
CA ALA A 146 7.14 10.52 14.69
C ALA A 146 6.79 11.81 15.44
N ARG A 147 6.17 12.78 14.76
CA ARG A 147 5.76 14.04 15.43
C ARG A 147 4.65 13.81 16.45
N SER A 148 3.71 12.91 16.16
CA SER A 148 2.70 12.52 17.15
C SER A 148 3.34 11.88 18.38
N CYS A 149 4.40 11.07 18.21
CA CYS A 149 5.19 10.54 19.32
C CYS A 149 5.92 11.63 20.10
N LEU A 150 6.60 12.56 19.41
CA LEU A 150 7.28 13.68 20.06
C LEU A 150 6.29 14.52 20.89
N ALA A 151 5.11 14.83 20.35
CA ALA A 151 4.05 15.53 21.08
C ALA A 151 3.58 14.74 22.32
N LYS A 152 3.41 13.41 22.22
CA LYS A 152 3.09 12.54 23.35
C LYS A 152 4.15 12.58 24.43
N PHE A 153 5.41 12.78 24.07
CA PHE A 153 6.54 12.94 25.02
C PHE A 153 6.62 14.35 25.64
N GLY A 154 5.69 15.25 25.31
CA GLY A 154 5.68 16.64 25.77
C GLY A 154 6.64 17.55 25.02
N LEU A 155 7.17 17.10 23.89
CA LEU A 155 8.11 17.86 23.05
C LEU A 155 7.35 18.72 22.03
N GLN A 156 7.67 20.00 21.99
CA GLN A 156 7.08 20.98 21.08
C GLN A 156 7.88 21.09 19.78
N LYS A 157 7.27 21.72 18.77
CA LYS A 157 7.98 22.09 17.54
C LYS A 157 9.20 22.96 17.86
N GLY A 158 10.39 22.52 17.45
CA GLY A 158 11.66 23.17 17.73
C GLY A 158 12.43 22.61 18.94
N ASP A 159 11.80 21.80 19.80
CA ASP A 159 12.50 21.11 20.90
C ASP A 159 13.45 20.03 20.39
N VAL A 160 13.22 19.51 19.18
CA VAL A 160 14.01 18.48 18.52
C VAL A 160 14.35 18.94 17.10
N THR A 161 15.59 18.76 16.68
CA THR A 161 15.99 18.97 15.30
C THR A 161 15.56 17.78 14.44
N VAL A 162 14.65 18.01 13.49
CA VAL A 162 14.25 16.98 12.52
C VAL A 162 15.10 17.12 11.27
N ARG A 163 15.83 16.05 10.91
CA ARG A 163 16.60 15.96 9.65
C ARG A 163 15.95 14.99 8.69
N SER A 164 15.59 15.52 7.51
CA SER A 164 14.98 14.69 6.45
C SER A 164 16.04 13.92 5.67
N MET A 165 15.89 12.60 5.60
CA MET A 165 16.74 11.65 4.87
C MET A 165 15.89 10.54 4.25
N GLY A 166 16.42 9.85 3.23
CA GLY A 166 15.84 8.62 2.71
C GLY A 166 15.96 7.45 3.70
N GLN A 167 15.06 6.48 3.60
CA GLN A 167 15.05 5.33 4.54
C GLN A 167 16.37 4.55 4.53
N ALA A 168 16.95 4.31 3.34
CA ALA A 168 18.23 3.62 3.22
C ALA A 168 19.37 4.39 3.91
N GLU A 169 19.36 5.72 3.80
CA GLU A 169 20.35 6.59 4.45
C GLU A 169 20.18 6.57 5.98
N ILE A 170 18.93 6.57 6.48
CA ILE A 170 18.66 6.46 7.92
C ILE A 170 19.17 5.11 8.45
N ILE A 171 18.88 4.01 7.74
CA ILE A 171 19.38 2.67 8.10
C ILE A 171 20.91 2.66 8.16
N ALA A 172 21.59 3.23 7.15
CA ALA A 172 23.04 3.31 7.10
C ALA A 172 23.60 4.16 8.25
N ALA A 173 23.02 5.33 8.53
CA ALA A 173 23.43 6.22 9.62
C ALA A 173 23.22 5.56 11.00
N MET A 174 22.11 4.87 11.21
CA MET A 174 21.86 4.12 12.45
C MET A 174 22.83 2.95 12.58
N SER A 175 23.09 2.19 11.51
CA SER A 175 24.00 1.05 11.55
C SER A 175 25.45 1.45 11.85
N SER A 176 25.90 2.59 11.34
CA SER A 176 27.26 3.13 11.56
C SER A 176 27.43 3.91 12.86
N GLY A 177 26.36 4.21 13.59
CA GLY A 177 26.42 5.01 14.83
C GLY A 177 26.36 6.51 14.62
N ASN A 178 26.05 6.97 13.42
CA ASN A 178 25.92 8.39 13.10
C ASN A 178 24.50 8.95 13.35
N ALA A 179 23.54 8.08 13.68
CA ALA A 179 22.18 8.44 14.06
C ALA A 179 21.71 7.56 15.21
N ASP A 180 21.30 8.17 16.32
CA ASP A 180 20.77 7.46 17.49
C ASP A 180 19.25 7.34 17.46
N VAL A 181 18.54 8.21 16.76
CA VAL A 181 17.08 8.23 16.68
C VAL A 181 16.64 8.30 15.23
N GLY A 182 15.88 7.31 14.78
CA GLY A 182 15.35 7.23 13.42
C GLY A 182 13.86 6.98 13.37
N GLY A 183 13.18 7.69 12.46
CA GLY A 183 11.79 7.44 12.10
C GLY A 183 11.73 6.58 10.83
N LEU A 184 11.14 5.37 10.95
CA LEU A 184 11.12 4.40 9.87
C LEU A 184 9.73 3.80 9.70
N TRP A 185 9.46 3.31 8.48
CA TRP A 185 8.31 2.45 8.21
C TRP A 185 8.77 1.02 7.92
N ALA A 186 7.90 0.04 8.17
CA ALA A 186 8.20 -1.35 7.83
C ALA A 186 8.33 -1.55 6.30
N PRO A 187 9.26 -2.40 5.84
CA PRO A 187 10.08 -3.33 6.63
C PRO A 187 11.38 -2.73 7.20
N ASN A 188 11.68 -1.46 6.97
CA ASN A 188 12.91 -0.80 7.41
C ASN A 188 13.06 -0.78 8.95
N THR A 189 11.94 -0.75 9.68
CA THR A 189 11.91 -0.90 11.13
C THR A 189 12.57 -2.20 11.58
N TYR A 190 12.26 -3.31 10.92
CA TYR A 190 12.87 -4.62 11.22
C TYR A 190 14.33 -4.68 10.78
N THR A 191 14.66 -4.02 9.67
CA THR A 191 16.05 -3.94 9.22
C THR A 191 16.94 -3.26 10.27
N VAL A 192 16.51 -2.17 10.91
CA VAL A 192 17.31 -1.51 11.96
C VAL A 192 17.31 -2.29 13.28
N GLU A 193 16.20 -2.99 13.62
CA GLU A 193 16.20 -3.93 14.74
C GLU A 193 17.28 -5.01 14.56
N GLU A 194 17.32 -5.65 13.38
CA GLU A 194 18.21 -6.78 13.11
C GLU A 194 19.66 -6.35 12.84
N LYS A 195 19.89 -5.25 12.12
CA LYS A 195 21.24 -4.85 11.66
C LYS A 195 21.91 -3.82 12.56
N ALA A 196 21.15 -2.93 13.20
CA ALA A 196 21.68 -1.85 14.03
C ALA A 196 21.43 -2.06 15.53
N GLY A 197 20.75 -3.14 15.93
CA GLY A 197 20.32 -3.35 17.32
C GLY A 197 19.42 -2.23 17.86
N ALA A 198 18.71 -1.56 16.97
CA ALA A 198 17.82 -0.47 17.35
C ALA A 198 16.62 -1.01 18.12
N LYS A 199 16.15 -0.25 19.09
CA LYS A 199 15.02 -0.56 19.95
C LYS A 199 13.84 0.30 19.60
N TYR A 200 12.66 -0.28 19.62
CA TYR A 200 11.41 0.43 19.43
C TYR A 200 11.20 1.49 20.51
N LEU A 201 10.75 2.67 20.12
CA LEU A 201 10.43 3.77 21.02
C LEU A 201 8.94 4.11 21.05
N CYS A 202 8.33 4.39 19.88
CA CYS A 202 6.93 4.82 19.79
C CYS A 202 6.46 4.76 18.33
N SER A 203 5.18 4.47 18.11
CA SER A 203 4.54 4.47 16.79
C SER A 203 3.26 5.30 16.76
N GLY A 204 2.66 5.41 15.58
CA GLY A 204 1.34 6.00 15.42
C GLY A 204 0.27 5.30 16.27
N LYS A 205 0.38 3.97 16.46
CA LYS A 205 -0.55 3.22 17.33
C LYS A 205 -0.52 3.70 18.77
N ASP A 206 0.66 3.99 19.32
CA ASP A 206 0.80 4.44 20.72
C ASP A 206 0.22 5.83 20.95
N THR A 207 0.06 6.61 19.90
CA THR A 207 -0.49 7.97 19.94
C THR A 207 -1.96 8.02 19.52
N GLY A 208 -2.54 6.89 19.10
CA GLY A 208 -3.88 6.85 18.52
C GLY A 208 -3.97 7.47 17.11
N THR A 209 -2.82 7.73 16.48
CA THR A 209 -2.76 8.31 15.13
C THR A 209 -3.02 7.22 14.09
N THR A 210 -4.13 7.32 13.37
CA THR A 210 -4.44 6.40 12.28
C THR A 210 -3.57 6.71 11.06
N VAL A 211 -2.88 5.70 10.56
CA VAL A 211 -1.95 5.79 9.43
C VAL A 211 -2.30 4.72 8.39
N PRO A 212 -3.29 4.95 7.51
CA PRO A 212 -3.63 3.97 6.48
C PRO A 212 -2.65 3.99 5.31
N GLY A 213 -2.42 2.82 4.71
CA GLY A 213 -1.99 2.76 3.32
C GLY A 213 -3.14 3.08 2.39
N ASN A 214 -2.88 3.72 1.25
CA ASN A 214 -3.91 4.19 0.34
C ASN A 214 -3.77 3.60 -1.05
N LEU A 215 -4.88 3.14 -1.62
CA LEU A 215 -5.02 2.95 -3.04
C LEU A 215 -5.51 4.26 -3.66
N VAL A 216 -4.74 4.76 -4.60
CA VAL A 216 -4.98 6.06 -5.24
C VAL A 216 -5.13 5.91 -6.74
N VAL A 217 -5.90 6.80 -7.33
CA VAL A 217 -6.11 6.88 -8.78
C VAL A 217 -5.99 8.32 -9.26
N ARG A 218 -5.58 8.51 -10.49
CA ARG A 218 -5.72 9.79 -11.17
C ARG A 218 -7.19 10.07 -11.46
N ALA A 219 -7.70 11.23 -11.02
CA ALA A 219 -9.12 11.57 -11.11
C ALA A 219 -9.64 11.63 -12.56
N ASP A 220 -8.86 12.23 -13.47
CA ASP A 220 -9.19 12.35 -14.88
C ASP A 220 -9.33 10.95 -15.54
N TRP A 221 -8.32 10.11 -15.37
CA TRP A 221 -8.30 8.77 -15.93
C TRP A 221 -9.40 7.88 -15.32
N ALA A 222 -9.60 7.95 -14.00
CA ALA A 222 -10.58 7.13 -13.31
C ALA A 222 -12.02 7.47 -13.72
N LYS A 223 -12.30 8.75 -13.98
CA LYS A 223 -13.60 9.21 -14.50
C LYS A 223 -13.91 8.61 -15.88
N GLU A 224 -12.90 8.49 -16.74
CA GLU A 224 -13.04 7.89 -18.07
C GLU A 224 -13.04 6.36 -18.04
N ASN A 225 -12.44 5.77 -16.99
CA ASN A 225 -12.20 4.32 -16.88
C ASN A 225 -12.74 3.70 -15.57
N PRO A 226 -13.98 3.97 -15.13
CA PRO A 226 -14.48 3.52 -13.83
C PRO A 226 -14.49 2.01 -13.68
N GLN A 227 -14.75 1.26 -14.75
CA GLN A 227 -14.74 -0.20 -14.74
C GLN A 227 -13.32 -0.77 -14.60
N LEU A 228 -12.30 -0.10 -15.13
CA LEU A 228 -10.90 -0.54 -14.96
C LEU A 228 -10.45 -0.33 -13.51
N VAL A 229 -10.88 0.77 -12.86
CA VAL A 229 -10.64 0.98 -11.42
C VAL A 229 -11.33 -0.09 -10.57
N ALA A 230 -12.59 -0.42 -10.87
CA ALA A 230 -13.32 -1.49 -10.16
C ALA A 230 -12.62 -2.85 -10.32
N LYS A 231 -12.17 -3.20 -11.52
CA LYS A 231 -11.40 -4.43 -11.79
C LYS A 231 -10.08 -4.44 -11.01
N PHE A 232 -9.33 -3.32 -11.00
CA PHE A 232 -8.11 -3.16 -10.22
C PHE A 232 -8.38 -3.42 -8.72
N LEU A 233 -9.41 -2.81 -8.16
CA LEU A 233 -9.79 -3.00 -6.75
C LEU A 233 -10.19 -4.45 -6.46
N ALA A 234 -10.97 -5.09 -7.34
CA ALA A 234 -11.38 -6.48 -7.17
C ALA A 234 -10.18 -7.43 -7.13
N VAL A 235 -9.19 -7.24 -7.99
CA VAL A 235 -7.94 -8.03 -7.98
C VAL A 235 -7.14 -7.77 -6.71
N TYR A 236 -7.00 -6.52 -6.31
CA TYR A 236 -6.27 -6.15 -5.10
C TYR A 236 -6.89 -6.79 -3.84
N LEU A 237 -8.21 -6.69 -3.69
CA LEU A 237 -8.95 -7.26 -2.57
C LEU A 237 -8.84 -8.80 -2.53
N ARG A 238 -8.95 -9.47 -3.70
CA ARG A 238 -8.71 -10.92 -3.80
C ARG A 238 -7.31 -11.30 -3.33
N ALA A 239 -6.31 -10.55 -3.77
CA ALA A 239 -4.92 -10.80 -3.40
C ALA A 239 -4.70 -10.62 -1.89
N GLN A 240 -5.22 -9.55 -1.28
CA GLN A 240 -5.16 -9.37 0.17
C GLN A 240 -5.84 -10.52 0.92
N ARG A 241 -7.03 -10.93 0.48
CA ARG A 241 -7.77 -12.05 1.09
C ARG A 241 -6.99 -13.37 0.99
N HIS A 242 -6.38 -13.64 -0.15
CA HIS A 242 -5.54 -14.82 -0.34
C HIS A 242 -4.32 -14.81 0.60
N LEU A 243 -3.62 -13.67 0.71
CA LEU A 243 -2.48 -13.51 1.63
C LEU A 243 -2.91 -13.73 3.09
N ALA A 244 -4.05 -13.20 3.50
CA ALA A 244 -4.59 -13.38 4.85
C ALA A 244 -4.98 -14.84 5.15
N ALA A 245 -5.52 -15.56 4.16
CA ALA A 245 -5.98 -16.94 4.30
C ALA A 245 -4.84 -17.98 4.23
N ASN A 246 -3.68 -17.64 3.65
CA ASN A 246 -2.57 -18.56 3.40
C ASN A 246 -1.23 -17.96 3.87
N ARG A 247 -0.99 -18.01 5.20
CA ARG A 247 0.22 -17.42 5.80
C ARG A 247 1.53 -17.91 5.17
N LYS A 248 1.68 -19.24 4.98
CA LYS A 248 2.90 -19.79 4.39
C LYS A 248 3.13 -19.29 2.95
N GLY A 249 2.09 -19.29 2.13
CA GLY A 249 2.16 -18.75 0.78
C GLY A 249 2.42 -17.25 0.77
N ALA A 250 1.79 -16.52 1.68
CA ALA A 250 1.98 -15.07 1.85
C ALA A 250 3.44 -14.71 2.15
N LEU A 251 4.07 -15.40 3.11
CA LEU A 251 5.50 -15.19 3.44
C LEU A 251 6.42 -15.46 2.25
N ALA A 252 6.13 -16.49 1.46
CA ALA A 252 6.92 -16.80 0.27
C ALA A 252 6.81 -15.71 -0.80
N VAL A 253 5.60 -15.16 -1.06
CA VAL A 253 5.41 -14.04 -1.99
C VAL A 253 6.06 -12.76 -1.45
N MET A 254 5.86 -12.48 -0.15
CA MET A 254 6.44 -11.32 0.52
C MET A 254 7.97 -11.34 0.43
N LYS A 255 8.59 -12.50 0.68
CA LYS A 255 10.04 -12.64 0.56
C LYS A 255 10.52 -12.29 -0.85
N ARG A 256 9.91 -12.85 -1.89
CA ARG A 256 10.29 -12.53 -3.28
C ARG A 256 10.10 -11.05 -3.60
N HIS A 257 8.99 -10.46 -3.15
CA HIS A 257 8.73 -9.04 -3.34
C HIS A 257 9.79 -8.16 -2.66
N TYR A 258 10.20 -8.53 -1.46
CA TYR A 258 11.22 -7.81 -0.70
C TYR A 258 12.62 -8.00 -1.28
N ASP A 259 12.96 -9.21 -1.71
CA ASP A 259 14.24 -9.49 -2.38
C ASP A 259 14.41 -8.62 -3.63
N VAL A 260 13.35 -8.47 -4.46
CA VAL A 260 13.36 -7.56 -5.63
C VAL A 260 13.56 -6.10 -5.22
N GLY A 261 13.01 -5.69 -4.07
CA GLY A 261 13.19 -4.37 -3.49
C GLY A 261 14.51 -4.18 -2.73
N GLY A 262 15.38 -5.18 -2.69
CA GLY A 262 16.66 -5.13 -1.98
C GLY A 262 16.54 -5.20 -0.46
N VAL A 263 15.39 -5.64 0.08
CA VAL A 263 15.17 -5.79 1.52
C VAL A 263 15.27 -7.24 1.94
N VAL A 264 16.14 -7.50 2.91
CA VAL A 264 16.33 -8.83 3.52
C VAL A 264 16.05 -8.70 5.01
N ILE A 265 14.97 -9.35 5.46
CA ILE A 265 14.54 -9.46 6.85
C ILE A 265 14.19 -10.91 7.16
N SER A 266 14.19 -11.26 8.44
CA SER A 266 13.88 -12.61 8.91
C SER A 266 12.41 -12.98 8.66
N GLU A 267 12.12 -14.29 8.62
CA GLU A 267 10.73 -14.77 8.56
C GLU A 267 9.92 -14.33 9.79
N ALA A 268 10.56 -14.23 10.95
CA ALA A 268 9.92 -13.72 12.17
C ALA A 268 9.49 -12.25 11.99
N ALA A 269 10.33 -11.41 11.39
CA ALA A 269 10.01 -10.02 11.07
C ALA A 269 8.85 -9.92 10.06
N MET A 270 8.85 -10.76 9.02
CA MET A 270 7.75 -10.82 8.05
C MET A 270 6.42 -11.23 8.72
N ASN A 271 6.44 -12.22 9.62
CA ASN A 271 5.26 -12.62 10.40
C ASN A 271 4.76 -11.46 11.28
N LYS A 272 5.68 -10.78 12.01
CA LYS A 272 5.36 -9.61 12.85
C LYS A 272 4.70 -8.50 12.02
N GLU A 273 5.16 -8.27 10.80
CA GLU A 273 4.55 -7.27 9.91
C GLU A 273 3.11 -7.63 9.52
N PHE A 274 2.84 -8.86 9.15
CA PHE A 274 1.48 -9.32 8.88
C PHE A 274 0.56 -9.17 10.11
N ASP A 275 1.05 -9.49 11.29
CA ASP A 275 0.26 -9.46 12.54
C ASP A 275 -0.05 -8.02 12.99
N THR A 276 0.80 -7.07 12.63
CA THR A 276 0.69 -5.66 13.06
C THR A 276 0.04 -4.74 12.04
N ARG A 277 -0.28 -5.24 10.84
CA ARG A 277 -0.88 -4.45 9.74
C ARG A 277 -2.21 -5.07 9.27
N PRO A 278 -3.31 -4.85 9.99
CA PRO A 278 -4.62 -5.34 9.59
C PRO A 278 -5.05 -4.76 8.24
N THR A 279 -5.63 -5.61 7.40
CA THR A 279 -6.16 -5.26 6.08
C THR A 279 -7.68 -5.23 6.11
N PHE A 280 -8.30 -4.67 5.07
CA PHE A 280 -9.74 -4.50 4.98
C PHE A 280 -10.27 -5.24 3.76
N ASP A 281 -11.27 -6.12 3.95
CA ASP A 281 -12.02 -6.73 2.85
C ASP A 281 -13.05 -5.75 2.25
N LEU A 282 -13.75 -6.15 1.20
CA LEU A 282 -14.71 -5.28 0.52
C LEU A 282 -15.77 -4.69 1.47
N ALA A 283 -16.30 -5.49 2.41
CA ALA A 283 -17.29 -5.01 3.36
C ALA A 283 -16.69 -3.99 4.34
N GLY A 284 -15.47 -4.26 4.84
CA GLY A 284 -14.72 -3.34 5.69
C GLY A 284 -14.39 -2.03 4.98
N GLN A 285 -13.98 -2.09 3.71
CA GLN A 285 -13.76 -0.90 2.88
C GLN A 285 -15.03 -0.06 2.75
N LEU A 286 -16.13 -0.68 2.36
CA LEU A 286 -17.42 0.03 2.22
C LEU A 286 -17.86 0.67 3.54
N ALA A 287 -17.65 0.00 4.68
CA ALA A 287 -17.95 0.56 5.98
C ALA A 287 -17.06 1.77 6.35
N LEU A 288 -15.77 1.74 6.00
CA LEU A 288 -14.83 2.84 6.24
C LEU A 288 -15.17 4.08 5.41
N PHE A 289 -15.62 3.89 4.17
CA PHE A 289 -15.89 4.97 3.21
C PHE A 289 -17.36 5.41 3.20
N ASN A 290 -18.24 4.72 3.92
CA ASN A 290 -19.68 5.03 3.96
C ASN A 290 -19.95 6.39 4.56
N ARG A 291 -20.52 7.29 3.77
CA ARG A 291 -21.02 8.61 4.20
C ARG A 291 -22.53 8.51 4.46
N GLY A 292 -22.94 8.86 5.67
CA GLY A 292 -24.32 9.13 6.03
C GLY A 292 -24.58 10.62 6.19
N ALA A 293 -25.26 10.98 7.28
CA ALA A 293 -25.41 12.37 7.70
C ALA A 293 -24.08 13.01 8.16
N GLN A 294 -23.10 12.19 8.52
CA GLN A 294 -21.77 12.60 8.96
C GLN A 294 -20.72 12.15 7.94
N PRO A 295 -19.52 12.79 7.93
CA PRO A 295 -18.37 12.32 7.18
C PRO A 295 -18.05 10.86 7.50
N SER A 296 -17.53 10.12 6.52
CA SER A 296 -17.05 8.76 6.71
C SER A 296 -15.83 8.70 7.65
N LYS A 297 -15.51 7.51 8.15
CA LYS A 297 -14.25 7.31 8.90
C LYS A 297 -13.02 7.64 8.04
N ALA A 298 -13.07 7.29 6.75
CA ALA A 298 -12.01 7.64 5.81
C ALA A 298 -11.85 9.15 5.66
N ASP A 299 -12.96 9.91 5.55
CA ASP A 299 -12.90 11.38 5.51
C ASP A 299 -12.26 11.96 6.77
N GLY A 300 -12.67 11.49 7.94
CA GLY A 300 -12.12 11.95 9.22
C GLY A 300 -10.61 11.71 9.33
N THR A 301 -10.16 10.52 8.93
CA THR A 301 -8.74 10.17 8.90
C THR A 301 -7.95 11.08 7.96
N MET A 302 -8.42 11.26 6.72
CA MET A 302 -7.71 12.08 5.74
C MET A 302 -7.71 13.57 6.11
N ASN A 303 -8.77 14.07 6.77
CA ASN A 303 -8.81 15.41 7.34
C ASN A 303 -7.76 15.63 8.44
N THR A 304 -7.62 14.67 9.36
CA THR A 304 -6.60 14.73 10.43
C THR A 304 -5.20 14.81 9.83
N ILE A 305 -4.93 14.03 8.79
CA ILE A 305 -3.64 14.03 8.10
C ILE A 305 -3.41 15.37 7.38
N ALA A 306 -4.42 15.92 6.70
CA ALA A 306 -4.33 17.21 6.03
C ALA A 306 -4.06 18.36 7.02
N ALA A 307 -4.72 18.35 8.18
CA ALA A 307 -4.48 19.32 9.26
C ALA A 307 -3.03 19.24 9.79
N PHE A 308 -2.55 18.02 10.05
CA PHE A 308 -1.15 17.78 10.41
C PHE A 308 -0.18 18.34 9.36
N MET A 309 -0.42 18.08 8.09
CA MET A 309 0.46 18.55 7.01
C MET A 309 0.55 20.08 6.94
N LYS A 310 -0.53 20.79 7.30
CA LYS A 310 -0.54 22.24 7.40
C LYS A 310 0.27 22.71 8.60
N GLU A 311 0.12 22.06 9.75
CA GLU A 311 0.86 22.36 10.99
C GLU A 311 2.39 22.25 10.78
N VAL A 312 2.84 21.19 10.09
CA VAL A 312 4.29 20.99 9.86
C VAL A 312 4.82 21.76 8.66
N GLY A 313 3.95 22.43 7.88
CA GLY A 313 4.33 23.22 6.71
C GLY A 313 4.50 22.40 5.42
N SER A 314 4.05 21.15 5.38
CA SER A 314 4.01 20.32 4.16
C SER A 314 2.97 20.83 3.17
N LEU A 315 1.85 21.35 3.67
CA LEU A 315 0.94 22.23 2.95
C LEU A 315 1.23 23.68 3.41
N ARG A 316 1.26 24.62 2.47
CA ARG A 316 1.52 26.02 2.80
C ARG A 316 0.37 26.61 3.64
N ALA A 317 0.65 27.67 4.39
CA ALA A 317 -0.34 28.32 5.24
C ALA A 317 -1.54 28.86 4.46
N ASP A 318 -1.30 29.37 3.24
CA ASP A 318 -2.28 29.89 2.30
C ASP A 318 -2.96 28.81 1.42
N GLU A 319 -2.43 27.57 1.42
CA GLU A 319 -2.98 26.47 0.66
C GLU A 319 -4.24 25.92 1.37
N ALA A 320 -5.36 25.87 0.67
CA ALA A 320 -6.58 25.29 1.24
C ALA A 320 -6.40 23.81 1.57
N LEU A 321 -6.95 23.39 2.71
CA LEU A 321 -7.02 21.94 2.99
C LEU A 321 -7.94 21.28 1.96
N PRO A 322 -7.52 20.18 1.34
CA PRO A 322 -8.39 19.46 0.42
C PRO A 322 -9.59 18.89 1.19
N ASP A 323 -10.82 19.19 0.73
CA ASP A 323 -12.02 18.58 1.30
C ASP A 323 -12.05 17.09 0.93
N PRO A 324 -12.09 16.17 1.89
CA PRO A 324 -12.15 14.75 1.63
C PRO A 324 -13.30 14.34 0.70
N LYS A 325 -14.43 15.04 0.72
CA LYS A 325 -15.54 14.78 -0.19
C LYS A 325 -15.16 14.91 -1.67
N GLY A 326 -14.13 15.69 -1.97
CA GLY A 326 -13.65 15.91 -3.33
C GLY A 326 -12.66 14.86 -3.82
N TYR A 327 -12.03 14.06 -2.90
CA TYR A 327 -10.98 13.13 -3.31
C TYR A 327 -10.99 11.75 -2.61
N VAL A 328 -11.79 11.57 -1.56
CA VAL A 328 -12.04 10.26 -0.94
C VAL A 328 -13.35 9.73 -1.51
N THR A 329 -13.34 8.58 -2.17
CA THR A 329 -14.56 8.07 -2.84
C THR A 329 -14.69 6.56 -2.71
N ASP A 330 -15.91 6.10 -2.46
CA ASP A 330 -16.31 4.68 -2.46
C ASP A 330 -16.98 4.25 -3.78
N GLU A 331 -17.04 5.14 -4.77
CA GLU A 331 -17.72 4.90 -6.04
C GLU A 331 -17.28 3.59 -6.70
N TYR A 332 -15.97 3.38 -6.78
CA TYR A 332 -15.42 2.19 -7.45
C TYR A 332 -15.56 0.93 -6.59
N LEU A 333 -15.52 1.03 -5.26
CA LEU A 333 -15.86 -0.07 -4.34
C LEU A 333 -17.34 -0.49 -4.49
N LYS A 334 -18.23 0.48 -4.67
CA LYS A 334 -19.65 0.23 -4.97
C LYS A 334 -19.84 -0.43 -6.34
N LEU A 335 -19.02 -0.12 -7.34
CA LEU A 335 -19.03 -0.84 -8.61
C LEU A 335 -18.64 -2.30 -8.42
N VAL A 336 -17.60 -2.59 -7.63
CA VAL A 336 -17.22 -3.98 -7.28
C VAL A 336 -18.36 -4.68 -6.56
N ASP A 337 -19.01 -4.02 -5.59
CA ASP A 337 -20.08 -4.63 -4.79
C ASP A 337 -21.35 -4.92 -5.59
N ARG A 338 -21.69 -4.08 -6.55
CA ARG A 338 -22.88 -4.21 -7.41
C ARG A 338 -22.70 -5.19 -8.56
N ASP A 339 -21.48 -5.41 -9.02
CA ASP A 339 -21.19 -6.38 -10.08
C ASP A 339 -20.99 -7.77 -9.44
N PRO A 340 -21.91 -8.74 -9.67
CA PRO A 340 -21.84 -10.06 -9.03
C PRO A 340 -20.58 -10.83 -9.40
N VAL A 341 -20.01 -10.61 -10.60
CA VAL A 341 -18.78 -11.27 -11.08
C VAL A 341 -17.58 -10.69 -10.34
N LEU A 342 -17.44 -9.36 -10.30
CA LEU A 342 -16.33 -8.70 -9.61
C LEU A 342 -16.41 -8.91 -8.09
N LYS A 343 -17.62 -8.87 -7.51
CA LYS A 343 -17.83 -9.16 -6.09
C LYS A 343 -17.40 -10.58 -5.73
N ALA A 344 -17.86 -11.57 -6.52
CA ALA A 344 -17.44 -12.95 -6.33
C ALA A 344 -15.94 -13.12 -6.51
N PHE A 345 -15.33 -12.44 -7.49
CA PHE A 345 -13.89 -12.44 -7.74
C PHE A 345 -13.10 -11.86 -6.56
N ALA A 346 -13.48 -10.69 -6.06
CA ALA A 346 -12.83 -10.02 -4.92
C ALA A 346 -12.89 -10.84 -3.62
N ASN A 347 -13.94 -11.65 -3.46
CA ASN A 347 -14.18 -12.46 -2.26
C ASN A 347 -13.57 -13.88 -2.31
N ARG A 348 -12.91 -14.27 -3.40
CA ARG A 348 -12.19 -15.56 -3.46
C ARG A 348 -10.91 -15.50 -2.63
N SER A 349 -10.58 -16.61 -1.98
CA SER A 349 -9.34 -16.78 -1.22
C SER A 349 -8.34 -17.74 -1.88
N ASN A 350 -8.72 -18.33 -3.01
CA ASN A 350 -7.92 -19.31 -3.79
C ASN A 350 -7.60 -18.83 -5.19
#